data_2ef7e3d68fc42a37f9c7cc2b43c26a7b
#
_entry.id   2ef7e3d68fc42a37f9c7cc2b43c26a7b
#
_cell.length_a   1.000
_cell.length_b   1.000
_cell.length_c   1.000
_cell.angle_alpha   90.00
_cell.angle_beta   90.00
_cell.angle_gamma   90.00
#
_symmetry.space_group_name_H-M   'P 1'
#
loop_
_entity.id
_entity.type
_entity.pdbx_description
1 polymer ?
#
loop_
_entity_poly.entity_id
_entity_poly.type
_entity_poly.pdbx_seq_one_letter_code
_entity_poly.pdbx_strand_id
1 'polypeptide(L)'
;PDNVPEAKPENNPVMQNTLSELDKVQAALPLVRGLEASDTEMDDLAGKAVKGYEDMMDLGMNVDSRWASDIFGVASTMLGHAITAKTAKLNKKLKMVDLQLKKANLDQKVATNNDETVDGTGVVLDRNALLDRLLSDNKEQKNSN
;
A
#
# COMPACT_ATOMS: atom_id res chain seq x y z
N PRO A 1 21.61 -14.50 48.32
CA PRO A 1 22.00 -14.94 47.00
C PRO A 1 20.75 -15.10 46.11
N ASP A 2 19.92 -14.08 46.08
CA ASP A 2 18.80 -13.98 45.12
C ASP A 2 19.23 -13.04 44.01
N ASN A 3 20.12 -13.58 43.15
CA ASN A 3 20.50 -12.92 41.93
C ASN A 3 19.47 -13.30 40.86
N VAL A 4 18.25 -12.78 41.04
CA VAL A 4 17.33 -12.70 39.92
C VAL A 4 17.94 -11.65 38.99
N PRO A 5 18.35 -11.99 37.76
CA PRO A 5 18.81 -10.97 36.86
C PRO A 5 17.65 -9.99 36.69
N GLU A 6 17.86 -8.72 37.08
CA GLU A 6 16.99 -7.64 36.69
C GLU A 6 16.87 -7.72 35.19
N ALA A 7 15.71 -8.13 34.70
CA ALA A 7 15.39 -8.02 33.30
C ALA A 7 15.38 -6.52 32.98
N LYS A 8 16.54 -6.01 32.54
CA LYS A 8 16.59 -4.70 31.89
C LYS A 8 15.52 -4.72 30.85
N PRO A 9 14.68 -3.66 30.77
CA PRO A 9 13.76 -3.55 29.67
C PRO A 9 14.56 -3.63 28.38
N GLU A 10 14.50 -4.78 27.73
CA GLU A 10 15.05 -4.90 26.41
C GLU A 10 14.22 -3.95 25.54
N ASN A 11 14.80 -2.79 25.24
CA ASN A 11 14.42 -2.05 24.05
C ASN A 11 14.34 -3.08 22.95
N ASN A 12 13.13 -3.43 22.49
CA ASN A 12 12.98 -4.52 21.56
C ASN A 12 13.63 -4.09 20.22
N PRO A 13 14.95 -4.34 20.03
CA PRO A 13 15.71 -3.80 18.88
C PRO A 13 15.17 -4.34 17.56
N VAL A 14 14.54 -5.52 17.61
CA VAL A 14 13.91 -6.13 16.44
C VAL A 14 12.72 -5.31 15.97
N MET A 15 11.84 -4.88 16.87
CA MET A 15 10.68 -4.06 16.50
C MET A 15 11.08 -2.66 16.01
N GLN A 16 12.07 -2.03 16.63
CA GLN A 16 12.59 -0.73 16.19
C GLN A 16 13.24 -0.83 14.81
N ASN A 17 14.00 -1.89 14.56
CA ASN A 17 14.55 -2.17 13.24
C ASN A 17 13.45 -2.40 12.20
N THR A 18 12.40 -3.13 12.57
CA THR A 18 11.24 -3.36 11.67
C THR A 18 10.57 -2.04 11.27
N LEU A 19 10.38 -1.11 12.21
CA LEU A 19 9.82 0.22 11.89
C LEU A 19 10.71 1.00 10.93
N SER A 20 12.02 0.98 11.16
CA SER A 20 13.00 1.63 10.28
C SER A 20 13.01 1.04 8.88
N GLU A 21 12.95 -0.28 8.74
CA GLU A 21 12.89 -0.96 7.46
C GLU A 21 11.58 -0.66 6.71
N LEU A 22 10.45 -0.60 7.42
CA LEU A 22 9.17 -0.21 6.82
C LEU A 22 9.22 1.23 6.27
N ASP A 23 9.84 2.15 6.99
CA ASP A 23 10.00 3.53 6.53
C ASP A 23 10.89 3.62 5.28
N LYS A 24 11.98 2.85 5.22
CA LYS A 24 12.86 2.76 4.04
C LYS A 24 12.13 2.22 2.81
N VAL A 25 11.41 1.12 2.97
CA VAL A 25 10.63 0.51 1.87
C VAL A 25 9.59 1.50 1.38
N GLN A 26 8.91 2.19 2.27
CA GLN A 26 7.90 3.16 1.91
C GLN A 26 8.48 4.37 1.16
N ALA A 27 9.65 4.86 1.57
CA ALA A 27 10.35 5.95 0.88
C ALA A 27 10.80 5.57 -0.53
N ALA A 28 11.10 4.28 -0.76
CA ALA A 28 11.49 3.75 -2.07
C ALA A 28 10.30 3.58 -3.04
N LEU A 29 9.07 3.56 -2.55
CA LEU A 29 7.89 3.40 -3.39
C LEU A 29 7.49 4.72 -4.07
N PRO A 30 6.95 4.66 -5.32
CA PRO A 30 6.45 5.84 -6.00
C PRO A 30 5.35 6.54 -5.21
N LEU A 31 5.29 7.86 -5.32
CA LEU A 31 4.19 8.66 -4.77
C LEU A 31 2.88 8.30 -5.47
N VAL A 32 1.88 7.99 -4.66
CA VAL A 32 0.53 7.70 -5.14
C VAL A 32 -0.37 8.87 -4.74
N ARG A 33 -0.93 9.55 -5.73
CA ARG A 33 -1.86 10.65 -5.49
C ARG A 33 -3.17 10.14 -4.86
N GLY A 34 -3.68 10.90 -3.92
CA GLY A 34 -4.96 10.61 -3.25
C GLY A 34 -4.85 9.76 -2.00
N LEU A 35 -3.64 9.35 -1.59
CA LEU A 35 -3.40 8.64 -0.34
C LEU A 35 -2.84 9.54 0.78
N GLU A 36 -2.56 10.81 0.50
CA GLU A 36 -1.85 11.70 1.41
C GLU A 36 -2.56 11.85 2.77
N ALA A 37 -3.89 12.03 2.76
CA ALA A 37 -4.66 12.15 3.99
C ALA A 37 -4.63 10.87 4.81
N SER A 38 -4.82 9.72 4.18
CA SER A 38 -4.75 8.43 4.83
C SER A 38 -3.34 8.08 5.31
N ASP A 39 -2.32 8.47 4.57
CA ASP A 39 -0.93 8.30 4.96
C ASP A 39 -0.61 9.14 6.19
N THR A 40 -1.07 10.37 6.25
CA THR A 40 -0.92 11.26 7.41
C THR A 40 -1.62 10.68 8.65
N GLU A 41 -2.84 10.19 8.51
CA GLU A 41 -3.57 9.55 9.62
C GLU A 41 -2.83 8.32 10.17
N MET A 42 -2.27 7.48 9.29
CA MET A 42 -1.52 6.30 9.71
C MET A 42 -0.19 6.68 10.37
N ASP A 43 0.49 7.70 9.87
CA ASP A 43 1.72 8.23 10.47
C ASP A 43 1.46 8.85 11.84
N ASP A 44 0.37 9.60 12.01
CA ASP A 44 -0.04 10.16 13.30
C ASP A 44 -0.38 9.06 14.30
N LEU A 45 -1.08 8.01 13.86
CA LEU A 45 -1.41 6.87 14.70
C LEU A 45 -0.14 6.12 15.13
N ALA A 46 0.75 5.86 14.21
CA ALA A 46 2.04 5.23 14.50
C ALA A 46 2.88 6.09 15.45
N GLY A 47 2.93 7.40 15.25
CA GLY A 47 3.64 8.34 16.11
C GLY A 47 3.09 8.35 17.55
N LYS A 48 1.77 8.35 17.70
CA LYS A 48 1.11 8.25 19.03
C LYS A 48 1.42 6.92 19.71
N ALA A 49 1.44 5.82 18.96
CA ALA A 49 1.77 4.51 19.50
C ALA A 49 3.24 4.42 19.94
N VAL A 50 4.18 4.98 19.18
CA VAL A 50 5.59 5.06 19.54
C VAL A 50 5.78 5.92 20.80
N LYS A 51 5.13 7.08 20.86
CA LYS A 51 5.17 7.92 22.06
C LYS A 51 4.60 7.21 23.27
N GLY A 52 3.47 6.53 23.14
CA GLY A 52 2.91 5.70 24.21
C GLY A 52 3.87 4.61 24.66
N TYR A 53 4.60 3.99 23.75
CA TYR A 53 5.66 3.05 24.07
C TYR A 53 6.76 3.71 24.93
N GLU A 54 7.26 4.87 24.51
CA GLU A 54 8.30 5.60 25.24
C GLU A 54 7.83 6.00 26.65
N ASP A 55 6.61 6.54 26.76
CA ASP A 55 6.01 6.93 28.04
C ASP A 55 5.85 5.71 28.98
N MET A 56 5.46 4.56 28.44
CA MET A 56 5.32 3.32 29.22
C MET A 56 6.68 2.74 29.61
N MET A 57 7.68 2.85 28.77
CA MET A 57 9.05 2.44 29.10
C MET A 57 9.60 3.29 30.27
N ASP A 58 9.43 4.60 30.19
CA ASP A 58 9.84 5.51 31.27
C ASP A 58 9.10 5.22 32.56
N LEU A 59 7.79 4.99 32.49
CA LEU A 59 6.99 4.62 33.68
C LEU A 59 7.46 3.29 34.27
N GLY A 60 7.66 2.28 33.41
CA GLY A 60 8.11 0.95 33.87
C GLY A 60 9.47 0.95 34.54
N MET A 61 10.36 1.88 34.17
CA MET A 61 11.68 2.04 34.80
C MET A 61 11.60 2.75 36.15
N ASN A 62 10.54 3.48 36.45
CA ASN A 62 10.37 4.29 37.67
C ASN A 62 9.39 3.68 38.66
N VAL A 63 8.73 2.58 38.36
CA VAL A 63 7.81 1.89 39.28
C VAL A 63 8.48 0.72 39.96
N ASP A 64 7.81 0.23 41.03
CA ASP A 64 8.19 -0.99 41.71
C ASP A 64 8.27 -2.16 40.72
N SER A 65 9.30 -2.99 40.82
CA SER A 65 9.56 -4.14 39.94
C SER A 65 8.38 -5.11 39.78
N ARG A 66 7.47 -5.15 40.76
CA ARG A 66 6.23 -5.93 40.65
C ARG A 66 5.34 -5.57 39.47
N TRP A 67 5.32 -4.31 39.13
CA TRP A 67 4.46 -3.75 38.09
C TRP A 67 5.18 -3.51 36.78
N ALA A 68 6.52 -3.47 36.84
CA ALA A 68 7.34 -3.17 35.67
C ALA A 68 7.08 -4.12 34.51
N SER A 69 6.93 -5.42 34.77
CA SER A 69 6.68 -6.43 33.75
C SER A 69 5.38 -6.17 32.96
N ASP A 70 4.30 -5.84 33.70
CA ASP A 70 3.00 -5.56 33.04
C ASP A 70 3.06 -4.28 32.22
N ILE A 71 3.75 -3.25 32.71
CA ILE A 71 3.92 -1.98 32.02
C ILE A 71 4.76 -2.17 30.73
N PHE A 72 5.84 -2.95 30.80
CA PHE A 72 6.64 -3.27 29.61
C PHE A 72 5.86 -4.12 28.59
N GLY A 73 4.96 -5.00 29.05
CA GLY A 73 4.03 -5.73 28.20
C GLY A 73 3.11 -4.79 27.41
N VAL A 74 2.56 -3.77 28.07
CA VAL A 74 1.75 -2.73 27.43
C VAL A 74 2.59 -1.92 26.44
N ALA A 75 3.82 -1.54 26.80
CA ALA A 75 4.73 -0.84 25.92
C ALA A 75 5.01 -1.63 24.63
N SER A 76 5.28 -2.93 24.74
CA SER A 76 5.48 -3.81 23.58
C SER A 76 4.24 -3.88 22.70
N THR A 77 3.05 -3.91 23.28
CA THR A 77 1.79 -3.89 22.53
C THR A 77 1.63 -2.57 21.75
N MET A 78 1.95 -1.44 22.35
CA MET A 78 1.90 -0.13 21.68
C MET A 78 2.87 -0.06 20.49
N LEU A 79 4.08 -0.60 20.66
CA LEU A 79 5.05 -0.68 19.55
C LEU A 79 4.55 -1.59 18.43
N GLY A 80 3.89 -2.70 18.76
CA GLY A 80 3.19 -3.57 17.80
C GLY A 80 2.09 -2.84 17.03
N HIS A 81 1.34 -1.97 17.70
CA HIS A 81 0.33 -1.14 17.02
C HIS A 81 0.96 -0.14 16.04
N ALA A 82 2.11 0.46 16.38
CA ALA A 82 2.85 1.31 15.45
C ALA A 82 3.28 0.54 14.19
N ILE A 83 3.79 -0.67 14.35
CA ILE A 83 4.16 -1.55 13.23
C ILE A 83 2.94 -1.88 12.38
N THR A 84 1.80 -2.21 13.01
CA THR A 84 0.55 -2.51 12.30
C THR A 84 0.07 -1.32 11.47
N ALA A 85 0.10 -0.12 12.03
CA ALA A 85 -0.29 1.10 11.31
C ALA A 85 0.61 1.38 10.10
N LYS A 86 1.93 1.27 10.26
CA LYS A 86 2.89 1.44 9.16
C LYS A 86 2.77 0.35 8.09
N THR A 87 2.52 -0.88 8.50
CA THR A 87 2.28 -2.00 7.57
C THR A 87 0.99 -1.79 6.77
N ALA A 88 -0.07 -1.33 7.42
CA ALA A 88 -1.33 -1.01 6.74
C ALA A 88 -1.14 0.11 5.69
N LYS A 89 -0.39 1.16 6.05
CA LYS A 89 -0.01 2.24 5.12
C LYS A 89 0.76 1.69 3.91
N LEU A 90 1.76 0.85 4.15
CA LEU A 90 2.57 0.24 3.09
C LEU A 90 1.73 -0.66 2.18
N ASN A 91 0.91 -1.53 2.74
CA ASN A 91 0.05 -2.44 1.97
C ASN A 91 -0.94 -1.68 1.09
N LYS A 92 -1.51 -0.61 1.60
CA LYS A 92 -2.40 0.28 0.84
C LYS A 92 -1.69 0.92 -0.34
N LYS A 93 -0.48 1.42 -0.12
CA LYS A 93 0.36 2.01 -1.17
C LYS A 93 0.75 0.98 -2.24
N LEU A 94 1.16 -0.22 -1.83
CA LEU A 94 1.49 -1.32 -2.75
C LEU A 94 0.29 -1.72 -3.60
N LYS A 95 -0.90 -1.82 -3.00
CA LYS A 95 -2.13 -2.13 -3.72
C LYS A 95 -2.47 -1.07 -4.77
N MET A 96 -2.30 0.21 -4.44
CA MET A 96 -2.54 1.30 -5.38
C MET A 96 -1.53 1.32 -6.52
N VAL A 97 -0.25 1.03 -6.24
CA VAL A 97 0.79 0.89 -7.28
C VAL A 97 0.48 -0.29 -8.20
N ASP A 98 0.04 -1.42 -7.67
CA ASP A 98 -0.38 -2.58 -8.48
C ASP A 98 -1.56 -2.23 -9.41
N LEU A 99 -2.56 -1.50 -8.91
CA LEU A 99 -3.68 -1.04 -9.72
C LEU A 99 -3.25 -0.06 -10.82
N GLN A 100 -2.31 0.83 -10.53
CA GLN A 100 -1.75 1.75 -11.53
C GLN A 100 -0.98 1.01 -12.62
N LEU A 101 -0.19 0.00 -12.25
CA LEU A 101 0.52 -0.86 -13.21
C LEU A 101 -0.45 -1.65 -14.09
N LYS A 102 -1.51 -2.20 -13.52
CA LYS A 102 -2.55 -2.89 -14.28
C LYS A 102 -3.24 -1.97 -15.27
N LYS A 103 -3.55 -0.74 -14.85
CA LYS A 103 -4.12 0.28 -15.72
C LYS A 103 -3.15 0.63 -16.87
N ALA A 104 -1.89 0.90 -16.57
CA ALA A 104 -0.89 1.21 -17.57
C ALA A 104 -0.72 0.08 -18.59
N ASN A 105 -0.74 -1.18 -18.14
CA ASN A 105 -0.68 -2.35 -19.03
C ASN A 105 -1.91 -2.46 -19.93
N LEU A 106 -3.09 -2.14 -19.41
CA LEU A 106 -4.32 -2.11 -20.22
C LEU A 106 -4.27 -0.98 -21.26
N ASP A 107 -3.83 0.20 -20.86
CA ASP A 107 -3.70 1.35 -21.77
C ASP A 107 -2.69 1.07 -22.89
N GLN A 108 -1.57 0.40 -22.58
CA GLN A 108 -0.60 -0.05 -23.59
C GLN A 108 -1.21 -1.09 -24.55
N LYS A 109 -1.96 -2.06 -24.06
CA LYS A 109 -2.61 -3.07 -24.92
C LYS A 109 -3.64 -2.43 -25.85
N VAL A 110 -4.39 -1.45 -25.37
CA VAL A 110 -5.34 -0.70 -26.18
C VAL A 110 -4.61 0.12 -27.23
N ALA A 111 -3.52 0.79 -26.88
CA ALA A 111 -2.70 1.55 -27.83
C ALA A 111 -2.06 0.64 -28.89
N THR A 112 -1.53 -0.52 -28.49
CA THR A 112 -0.92 -1.48 -29.42
C THR A 112 -1.95 -2.07 -30.38
N ASN A 113 -3.14 -2.40 -29.90
CA ASN A 113 -4.23 -2.88 -30.75
C ASN A 113 -4.71 -1.80 -31.72
N ASN A 114 -4.63 -0.53 -31.35
CA ASN A 114 -4.93 0.58 -32.26
C ASN A 114 -3.83 0.81 -33.28
N ASP A 115 -2.55 0.58 -32.95
CA ASP A 115 -1.41 0.72 -33.87
C ASP A 115 -1.30 -0.46 -34.84
N GLU A 116 -1.58 -1.68 -34.42
CA GLU A 116 -1.60 -2.85 -35.32
C GLU A 116 -2.68 -2.76 -36.40
N THR A 117 -3.67 -1.91 -36.18
CA THR A 117 -4.76 -1.68 -37.14
C THR A 117 -4.49 -0.54 -38.11
N VAL A 118 -3.45 0.24 -37.91
CA VAL A 118 -3.03 1.33 -38.80
C VAL A 118 -2.08 0.85 -39.90
N ASP A 119 -1.55 -0.37 -39.84
CA ASP A 119 -0.67 -0.92 -40.85
C ASP A 119 -1.45 -1.52 -42.03
N GLY A 120 -1.78 -0.65 -42.92
CA GLY A 120 -1.94 -0.89 -44.37
C GLY A 120 -3.23 -1.53 -44.83
N THR A 121 -4.02 -2.25 -44.08
CA THR A 121 -5.33 -2.83 -44.46
C THR A 121 -6.24 -3.20 -43.31
N GLY A 122 -5.79 -3.02 -42.11
CA GLY A 122 -6.57 -3.28 -40.89
C GLY A 122 -7.33 -2.03 -40.47
N VAL A 123 -8.54 -1.86 -40.90
CA VAL A 123 -9.45 -0.90 -40.26
C VAL A 123 -9.77 -1.46 -38.86
N VAL A 124 -9.50 -0.69 -37.80
CA VAL A 124 -10.07 -0.98 -36.51
C VAL A 124 -11.58 -0.97 -36.65
N LEU A 125 -12.11 -2.12 -36.77
CA LEU A 125 -13.55 -2.28 -36.82
C LEU A 125 -14.01 -2.34 -35.37
N ASP A 126 -14.31 -1.18 -34.80
CA ASP A 126 -15.26 -1.11 -33.73
C ASP A 126 -16.52 -1.87 -34.17
N ARG A 127 -17.07 -2.67 -33.28
CA ARG A 127 -18.22 -3.52 -33.55
C ARG A 127 -19.39 -2.77 -34.22
N ASN A 128 -19.57 -1.51 -33.85
CA ASN A 128 -20.56 -0.60 -34.42
C ASN A 128 -20.18 -0.13 -35.83
N ALA A 129 -18.91 0.15 -36.09
CA ALA A 129 -18.43 0.51 -37.42
C ALA A 129 -18.55 -0.68 -38.41
N LEU A 130 -18.30 -1.89 -37.96
CA LEU A 130 -18.50 -3.11 -38.74
C LEU A 130 -19.97 -3.31 -39.13
N LEU A 131 -20.89 -3.13 -38.16
CA LEU A 131 -22.33 -3.21 -38.36
C LEU A 131 -22.83 -2.15 -39.37
N ASP A 132 -22.37 -0.91 -39.26
CA ASP A 132 -22.73 0.17 -40.16
C ASP A 132 -22.25 -0.11 -41.61
N ARG A 133 -21.07 -0.70 -41.74
CA ARG A 133 -20.51 -1.09 -43.03
C ARG A 133 -21.28 -2.24 -43.68
N LEU A 134 -21.65 -3.24 -42.93
CA LEU A 134 -22.48 -4.38 -43.40
C LEU A 134 -23.89 -3.92 -43.79
N LEU A 135 -24.46 -2.96 -43.09
CA LEU A 135 -25.79 -2.41 -43.40
C LEU A 135 -25.76 -1.50 -44.63
N SER A 136 -24.67 -0.77 -44.89
CA SER A 136 -24.52 0.03 -46.10
C SER A 136 -24.32 -0.84 -47.34
N ASP A 137 -23.49 -1.88 -47.29
CA ASP A 137 -23.28 -2.83 -48.38
C ASP A 137 -24.58 -3.57 -48.77
N ASN A 138 -25.43 -3.88 -47.80
CA ASN A 138 -26.71 -4.54 -48.03
C ASN A 138 -27.76 -3.59 -48.66
N LYS A 139 -27.62 -2.28 -48.50
CA LYS A 139 -28.46 -1.27 -49.14
C LYS A 139 -28.09 -1.06 -50.62
N GLU A 140 -26.80 -1.12 -50.95
CA GLU A 140 -26.32 -0.99 -52.32
C GLU A 140 -26.71 -2.19 -53.19
N GLN A 141 -26.71 -3.42 -52.65
CA GLN A 141 -27.16 -4.61 -53.37
C GLN A 141 -28.67 -4.64 -53.62
N LYS A 142 -29.49 -3.99 -52.77
CA LYS A 142 -30.93 -3.89 -52.99
C LYS A 142 -31.35 -2.86 -54.00
N ASN A 143 -30.50 -1.89 -54.30
CA ASN A 143 -30.77 -0.84 -55.31
C ASN A 143 -30.25 -1.18 -56.70
N SER A 144 -29.56 -2.33 -56.86
CA SER A 144 -29.01 -2.77 -58.19
C SER A 144 -29.85 -3.87 -58.85
N ASN A 145 -31.05 -4.13 -58.38
CA ASN A 145 -31.99 -5.07 -59.01
C ASN A 145 -33.20 -4.36 -59.56
#